data_7ede3ae0b74de3519a704f2784df11f8
#
_entry.id   7ede3ae0b74de3519a704f2784df11f8
#
_cell.length_a   1.000
_cell.length_b   1.000
_cell.length_c   1.000
_cell.angle_alpha   90.00
_cell.angle_beta   90.00
_cell.angle_gamma   90.00
#
_symmetry.space_group_name_H-M   'P 1'
#
loop_
_entity.id
_entity.type
_entity.pdbx_description
1 polymer ?
#
loop_
_entity_poly.entity_id
_entity_poly.type
_entity_poly.pdbx_seq_one_letter_code
_entity_poly.pdbx_strand_id
1 'polypeptide(L)'
;MSVSTSCIKLCLLTSLVSSSFLCHAANSELSQALSTSQTRLHSLSQSGGQLPQSQISLSSSSWLNGLPSISLSHLGSLDNGNSYEQELSLNLPIKSPALHSSDKQIKQLTQGIKSQQVALQGLYLSGLLRQSLWEHRLAAVKLAQLDRKSQLLDKLHSQQKQLTDAGELPIAHILLLERELVDIALERVDLNQQQADALALYQQLTGQEQIPQDIAETARPLPASSQPNDILAQHPLWQLLSLQKQQQLLIIQSQQTGNNDPWTVSLTAKNTADNQVDDQQLGIAISVPLTLGSALSQTELSQWQQANTEHTLNLDRTYIELKTQLKKLEQQQNNLLDQQILLTQALHLSRTITEELAKVKDQNQVSYEVWLRRYMDALDTESRLALNQVAQQQLHSQQLQALGISL
;
A
#
# COMPACT_ATOMS: atom_id res chain seq x y z
N MET A 1 18.67 -14.39 58.57
CA MET A 1 17.77 -13.41 57.95
C MET A 1 18.20 -13.16 56.51
N SER A 2 17.75 -14.00 55.60
CA SER A 2 17.98 -13.83 54.15
C SER A 2 16.93 -14.62 53.35
N VAL A 3 15.68 -14.11 53.34
CA VAL A 3 14.62 -14.65 52.50
C VAL A 3 13.80 -13.42 52.05
N SER A 4 14.20 -12.72 51.00
CA SER A 4 13.34 -11.66 50.40
C SER A 4 13.72 -11.25 48.99
N THR A 5 14.76 -11.79 48.36
CA THR A 5 15.20 -11.31 47.05
C THR A 5 14.82 -12.22 45.84
N SER A 6 14.28 -13.40 46.10
CA SER A 6 13.91 -14.37 45.03
C SER A 6 12.51 -14.17 44.47
N CYS A 7 11.54 -13.59 45.19
CA CYS A 7 10.17 -13.42 44.69
C CYS A 7 10.01 -12.28 43.67
N ILE A 8 10.85 -11.23 43.74
CA ILE A 8 10.73 -10.07 42.83
C ILE A 8 11.26 -10.37 41.43
N LYS A 9 12.23 -11.29 41.29
CA LYS A 9 12.75 -11.70 39.98
C LYS A 9 11.80 -12.62 39.21
N LEU A 10 10.92 -13.34 39.89
CA LEU A 10 9.97 -14.26 39.23
C LEU A 10 8.75 -13.53 38.66
N CYS A 11 8.31 -12.43 39.29
CA CYS A 11 7.21 -11.60 38.76
C CYS A 11 7.61 -10.75 37.52
N LEU A 12 8.88 -10.36 37.40
CA LEU A 12 9.37 -9.61 36.25
C LEU A 12 9.57 -10.48 34.99
N LEU A 13 9.85 -11.77 35.14
CA LEU A 13 9.99 -12.71 34.04
C LEU A 13 8.64 -13.16 33.47
N THR A 14 7.59 -13.21 34.25
CA THR A 14 6.24 -13.58 33.78
C THR A 14 5.56 -12.44 33.02
N SER A 15 5.87 -11.17 33.32
CA SER A 15 5.32 -10.03 32.60
C SER A 15 5.96 -9.80 31.22
N LEU A 16 7.21 -10.22 31.03
CA LEU A 16 7.92 -10.13 29.74
C LEU A 16 7.49 -11.24 28.77
N VAL A 17 7.10 -12.40 29.24
CA VAL A 17 6.63 -13.51 28.41
C VAL A 17 5.19 -13.29 27.93
N SER A 18 4.33 -12.67 28.78
CA SER A 18 2.95 -12.37 28.36
C SER A 18 2.87 -11.23 27.33
N SER A 19 3.78 -10.24 27.36
CA SER A 19 3.82 -9.18 26.36
C SER A 19 4.29 -9.66 24.97
N SER A 20 5.18 -10.66 24.91
CA SER A 20 5.63 -11.23 23.63
C SER A 20 4.56 -12.12 22.96
N PHE A 21 3.70 -12.79 23.71
CA PHE A 21 2.60 -13.59 23.16
C PHE A 21 1.48 -12.71 22.59
N LEU A 22 1.13 -11.62 23.24
CA LEU A 22 0.12 -10.67 22.76
C LEU A 22 0.58 -9.97 21.47
N CYS A 23 1.87 -9.66 21.37
CA CYS A 23 2.42 -9.00 20.19
C CYS A 23 2.48 -9.89 18.93
N HIS A 24 2.65 -11.19 19.09
CA HIS A 24 2.57 -12.15 17.98
C HIS A 24 1.13 -12.37 17.51
N ALA A 25 0.16 -12.37 18.41
CA ALA A 25 -1.25 -12.50 18.08
C ALA A 25 -1.77 -11.29 17.26
N ALA A 26 -1.43 -10.07 17.66
CA ALA A 26 -1.84 -8.86 16.96
C ALA A 26 -1.34 -8.81 15.50
N ASN A 27 -0.08 -9.14 15.26
CA ASN A 27 0.46 -9.21 13.90
C ASN A 27 -0.21 -10.29 13.05
N SER A 28 -0.71 -11.38 13.65
CA SER A 28 -1.44 -12.42 12.93
C SER A 28 -2.84 -11.97 12.51
N GLU A 29 -3.55 -11.23 13.35
CA GLU A 29 -4.90 -10.70 13.04
C GLU A 29 -4.86 -9.63 11.94
N LEU A 30 -3.89 -8.72 11.98
CA LEU A 30 -3.71 -7.71 10.95
C LEU A 30 -3.32 -8.30 9.60
N SER A 31 -2.41 -9.28 9.58
CA SER A 31 -2.04 -9.99 8.35
C SER A 31 -3.19 -10.85 7.80
N GLN A 32 -4.03 -11.41 8.67
CA GLN A 32 -5.24 -12.11 8.28
C GLN A 32 -6.27 -11.13 7.67
N ALA A 33 -6.46 -9.96 8.26
CA ALA A 33 -7.34 -8.92 7.72
C ALA A 33 -6.88 -8.49 6.30
N LEU A 34 -5.57 -8.33 6.09
CA LEU A 34 -5.02 -8.03 4.77
C LEU A 34 -5.27 -9.16 3.77
N SER A 35 -4.98 -10.42 4.12
CA SER A 35 -5.19 -11.57 3.23
C SER A 35 -6.66 -11.75 2.87
N THR A 36 -7.57 -11.53 3.82
CA THR A 36 -9.01 -11.57 3.60
C THR A 36 -9.46 -10.46 2.65
N SER A 37 -8.95 -9.24 2.82
CA SER A 37 -9.25 -8.12 1.93
C SER A 37 -8.72 -8.34 0.51
N GLN A 38 -7.54 -8.92 0.34
CA GLN A 38 -7.01 -9.30 -0.97
C GLN A 38 -7.89 -10.34 -1.67
N THR A 39 -8.30 -11.39 -0.96
CA THR A 39 -9.17 -12.44 -1.49
C THR A 39 -10.53 -11.87 -1.89
N ARG A 40 -11.12 -11.01 -1.06
CA ARG A 40 -12.41 -10.37 -1.34
C ARG A 40 -12.35 -9.44 -2.55
N LEU A 41 -11.32 -8.61 -2.65
CA LEU A 41 -11.13 -7.74 -3.82
C LEU A 41 -10.98 -8.57 -5.10
N HIS A 42 -10.24 -9.68 -5.03
CA HIS A 42 -10.08 -10.58 -6.17
C HIS A 42 -11.42 -11.22 -6.60
N SER A 43 -12.24 -11.65 -5.64
CA SER A 43 -13.58 -12.20 -5.94
C SER A 43 -14.52 -11.14 -6.53
N LEU A 44 -14.50 -9.90 -6.05
CA LEU A 44 -15.30 -8.80 -6.58
C LEU A 44 -14.88 -8.42 -8.01
N SER A 45 -13.58 -8.43 -8.31
CA SER A 45 -13.08 -8.18 -9.65
C SER A 45 -13.49 -9.26 -10.66
N GLN A 46 -13.64 -10.51 -10.20
CA GLN A 46 -14.13 -11.62 -11.03
C GLN A 46 -15.63 -11.58 -11.24
N SER A 47 -16.42 -11.16 -10.24
CA SER A 47 -17.89 -11.09 -10.33
C SER A 47 -18.40 -9.89 -11.12
N GLY A 48 -17.60 -8.85 -11.33
CA GLY A 48 -17.95 -7.61 -12.02
C GLY A 48 -18.10 -7.70 -13.54
N GLY A 49 -18.19 -8.91 -14.13
CA GLY A 49 -18.42 -9.09 -15.58
C GLY A 49 -17.26 -8.63 -16.47
N GLN A 50 -16.13 -8.26 -15.93
CA GLN A 50 -14.92 -8.11 -16.72
C GLN A 50 -14.51 -9.50 -17.21
N LEU A 51 -14.38 -9.66 -18.51
CA LEU A 51 -13.80 -10.85 -19.13
C LEU A 51 -12.57 -11.24 -18.32
N PRO A 52 -12.49 -12.50 -17.85
CA PRO A 52 -11.37 -12.93 -17.02
C PRO A 52 -10.09 -12.73 -17.82
N GLN A 53 -9.33 -11.69 -17.46
CA GLN A 53 -8.00 -11.40 -18.04
C GLN A 53 -7.07 -12.62 -17.94
N SER A 54 -7.40 -13.56 -17.05
CA SER A 54 -6.67 -14.83 -16.88
C SER A 54 -6.84 -15.82 -18.03
N GLN A 55 -7.84 -15.65 -18.91
CA GLN A 55 -8.07 -16.60 -20.02
C GLN A 55 -7.41 -16.20 -21.34
N ILE A 56 -6.94 -14.96 -21.47
CA ILE A 56 -6.06 -14.61 -22.58
C ILE A 56 -4.62 -14.83 -22.12
N SER A 57 -4.23 -16.09 -21.95
CA SER A 57 -2.82 -16.42 -21.83
C SER A 57 -2.18 -16.31 -23.22
N LEU A 58 -1.83 -15.08 -23.59
CA LEU A 58 -0.95 -14.84 -24.73
C LEU A 58 0.43 -15.39 -24.35
N SER A 59 0.65 -16.67 -24.61
CA SER A 59 1.98 -17.25 -24.49
C SER A 59 2.68 -17.11 -25.84
N SER A 60 3.76 -16.35 -25.87
CA SER A 60 4.65 -16.38 -27.02
C SER A 60 5.25 -17.78 -27.17
N SER A 61 5.27 -18.31 -28.40
CA SER A 61 5.99 -19.55 -28.67
C SER A 61 7.44 -19.41 -28.22
N SER A 62 8.01 -20.49 -27.67
CA SER A 62 9.41 -20.48 -27.26
C SER A 62 10.39 -20.43 -28.42
N TRP A 63 9.97 -20.84 -29.61
CA TRP A 63 10.84 -21.00 -30.78
C TRP A 63 10.31 -20.32 -32.04
N LEU A 64 8.98 -20.15 -32.21
CA LEU A 64 8.39 -19.44 -33.36
C LEU A 64 8.31 -17.94 -33.12
N ASN A 65 8.65 -17.15 -34.16
CA ASN A 65 8.49 -15.68 -34.15
C ASN A 65 7.20 -15.21 -34.86
N GLY A 66 6.48 -16.10 -35.51
CA GLY A 66 5.23 -15.82 -36.20
C GLY A 66 4.47 -17.10 -36.48
N LEU A 67 3.33 -16.99 -37.18
CA LEU A 67 2.57 -18.14 -37.59
C LEU A 67 3.27 -18.85 -38.75
N PRO A 68 3.36 -20.19 -38.75
CA PRO A 68 3.75 -20.95 -39.94
C PRO A 68 2.86 -20.63 -41.12
N SER A 69 3.43 -20.56 -42.30
CA SER A 69 2.69 -20.34 -43.55
C SER A 69 2.92 -21.48 -44.51
N ILE A 70 1.85 -21.87 -45.21
CA ILE A 70 1.90 -22.83 -46.30
C ILE A 70 1.63 -22.03 -47.56
N SER A 71 2.50 -22.18 -48.55
CA SER A 71 2.32 -21.62 -49.87
C SER A 71 2.24 -22.74 -50.93
N LEU A 72 1.29 -22.60 -51.83
CA LEU A 72 1.16 -23.47 -53.00
C LEU A 72 1.29 -22.59 -54.24
N SER A 73 2.23 -22.92 -55.11
CA SER A 73 2.38 -22.25 -56.38
C SER A 73 2.23 -23.25 -57.52
N HIS A 74 1.66 -22.80 -58.63
CA HIS A 74 1.60 -23.52 -59.88
C HIS A 74 2.00 -22.60 -61.03
N LEU A 75 2.99 -22.97 -61.75
CA LEU A 75 3.51 -22.25 -62.91
C LEU A 75 3.36 -23.17 -64.13
N GLY A 76 2.63 -22.74 -65.14
CA GLY A 76 2.55 -23.41 -66.44
C GLY A 76 3.30 -22.62 -67.51
N SER A 77 3.99 -23.29 -68.45
CA SER A 77 4.63 -22.64 -69.58
C SER A 77 3.57 -22.19 -70.59
N LEU A 78 3.70 -20.97 -71.08
CA LEU A 78 2.85 -20.44 -72.14
C LEU A 78 3.27 -20.92 -73.52
N ASP A 79 4.54 -21.20 -73.71
CA ASP A 79 5.14 -21.60 -74.99
C ASP A 79 5.20 -23.12 -75.20
N ASN A 80 5.20 -23.86 -74.07
CA ASN A 80 5.33 -25.30 -74.03
C ASN A 80 4.18 -25.89 -73.21
N GLY A 81 3.01 -26.16 -73.86
CA GLY A 81 1.74 -26.44 -73.18
C GLY A 81 1.70 -27.68 -72.28
N ASN A 82 2.78 -28.46 -72.18
CA ASN A 82 2.87 -29.63 -71.30
C ASN A 82 3.94 -29.49 -70.21
N SER A 83 4.51 -28.32 -70.08
CA SER A 83 5.50 -28.07 -69.02
C SER A 83 4.85 -27.28 -67.89
N TYR A 84 4.89 -27.82 -66.68
CA TYR A 84 4.39 -27.16 -65.49
C TYR A 84 5.31 -27.41 -64.29
N GLU A 85 5.25 -26.50 -63.32
CA GLU A 85 5.92 -26.57 -62.05
C GLU A 85 4.90 -26.38 -60.96
N GLN A 86 4.85 -27.27 -60.01
CA GLN A 86 4.03 -27.17 -58.80
C GLN A 86 4.96 -27.19 -57.59
N GLU A 87 4.79 -26.23 -56.69
CA GLU A 87 5.57 -26.12 -55.45
C GLU A 87 4.67 -25.96 -54.26
N LEU A 88 4.87 -26.82 -53.28
CA LEU A 88 4.29 -26.72 -51.94
C LEU A 88 5.39 -26.39 -50.96
N SER A 89 5.30 -25.23 -50.28
CA SER A 89 6.26 -24.81 -49.30
C SER A 89 5.61 -24.58 -47.94
N LEU A 90 6.24 -25.11 -46.89
CA LEU A 90 5.95 -24.82 -45.47
C LEU A 90 7.06 -23.92 -44.92
N ASN A 91 6.69 -22.68 -44.56
CA ASN A 91 7.63 -21.72 -44.00
C ASN A 91 7.42 -21.59 -42.50
N LEU A 92 8.48 -21.81 -41.72
CA LEU A 92 8.53 -21.76 -40.27
C LEU A 92 9.40 -20.58 -39.85
N PRO A 93 8.80 -19.45 -39.42
CA PRO A 93 9.59 -18.33 -38.88
C PRO A 93 10.04 -18.68 -37.46
N ILE A 94 11.35 -18.92 -37.29
CA ILE A 94 11.95 -19.27 -35.99
C ILE A 94 12.68 -18.08 -35.40
N LYS A 95 12.70 -17.99 -34.07
CA LYS A 95 13.43 -16.95 -33.37
C LYS A 95 14.92 -17.10 -33.55
N SER A 96 15.61 -16.01 -33.86
CA SER A 96 17.08 -15.97 -33.81
C SER A 96 17.57 -16.25 -32.37
N PRO A 97 18.79 -16.74 -32.15
CA PRO A 97 19.35 -16.95 -30.83
C PRO A 97 19.36 -15.68 -29.95
N ALA A 98 19.59 -14.52 -30.55
CA ALA A 98 19.55 -13.23 -29.86
C ALA A 98 18.13 -12.87 -29.40
N LEU A 99 17.15 -13.01 -30.30
CA LEU A 99 15.73 -12.77 -29.97
C LEU A 99 15.23 -13.73 -28.89
N HIS A 100 15.64 -15.00 -28.95
CA HIS A 100 15.28 -15.98 -27.91
C HIS A 100 15.85 -15.59 -26.55
N SER A 101 17.09 -15.09 -26.47
CA SER A 101 17.71 -14.59 -25.25
C SER A 101 16.97 -13.36 -24.72
N SER A 102 16.67 -12.38 -25.57
CA SER A 102 15.92 -11.17 -25.20
C SER A 102 14.51 -11.51 -24.69
N ASP A 103 13.79 -12.38 -25.36
CA ASP A 103 12.46 -12.85 -24.93
C ASP A 103 12.49 -13.51 -23.55
N LYS A 104 13.52 -14.32 -23.27
CA LYS A 104 13.69 -14.95 -21.96
C LYS A 104 13.88 -13.89 -20.87
N GLN A 105 14.71 -12.87 -21.11
CA GLN A 105 14.93 -11.77 -20.18
C GLN A 105 13.67 -10.91 -20.00
N ILE A 106 12.95 -10.57 -21.08
CA ILE A 106 11.68 -9.85 -21.03
C ILE A 106 10.67 -10.62 -20.21
N LYS A 107 10.57 -11.94 -20.39
CA LYS A 107 9.67 -12.80 -19.60
C LYS A 107 10.01 -12.79 -18.11
N GLN A 108 11.29 -12.81 -17.74
CA GLN A 108 11.73 -12.71 -16.34
C GLN A 108 11.36 -11.34 -15.75
N LEU A 109 11.60 -10.25 -16.47
CA LEU A 109 11.21 -8.90 -16.05
C LEU A 109 9.68 -8.79 -15.92
N THR A 110 8.91 -9.36 -16.84
CA THR A 110 7.44 -9.38 -16.76
C THR A 110 6.94 -10.12 -15.51
N GLN A 111 7.59 -11.22 -15.13
CA GLN A 111 7.27 -11.92 -13.88
C GLN A 111 7.61 -11.06 -12.65
N GLY A 112 8.76 -10.39 -12.66
CA GLY A 112 9.16 -9.43 -11.63
C GLY A 112 8.18 -8.27 -11.52
N ILE A 113 7.75 -7.68 -12.62
CA ILE A 113 6.74 -6.62 -12.68
C ILE A 113 5.43 -7.09 -12.06
N LYS A 114 4.96 -8.28 -12.42
CA LYS A 114 3.73 -8.86 -11.88
C LYS A 114 3.82 -9.07 -10.36
N SER A 115 4.95 -9.55 -9.85
CA SER A 115 5.13 -9.71 -8.40
C SER A 115 5.13 -8.38 -7.67
N GLN A 116 5.74 -7.33 -8.23
CA GLN A 116 5.72 -5.99 -7.63
C GLN A 116 4.35 -5.32 -7.72
N GLN A 117 3.57 -5.59 -8.76
CA GLN A 117 2.17 -5.14 -8.84
C GLN A 117 1.31 -5.75 -7.71
N VAL A 118 1.48 -7.03 -7.43
CA VAL A 118 0.78 -7.70 -6.31
C VAL A 118 1.23 -7.11 -4.97
N ALA A 119 2.54 -6.89 -4.78
CA ALA A 119 3.06 -6.27 -3.57
C ALA A 119 2.54 -4.84 -3.38
N LEU A 120 2.48 -4.05 -4.46
CA LEU A 120 1.94 -2.68 -4.42
C LEU A 120 0.44 -2.67 -4.13
N GLN A 121 -0.34 -3.61 -4.68
CA GLN A 121 -1.75 -3.78 -4.35
C GLN A 121 -1.94 -4.13 -2.87
N GLY A 122 -1.12 -5.03 -2.33
CA GLY A 122 -1.12 -5.36 -0.90
C GLY A 122 -0.78 -4.15 -0.03
N LEU A 123 0.19 -3.35 -0.45
CA LEU A 123 0.56 -2.11 0.25
C LEU A 123 -0.58 -1.08 0.22
N TYR A 124 -1.27 -0.92 -0.91
CA TYR A 124 -2.43 -0.04 -1.02
C TYR A 124 -3.57 -0.46 -0.08
N LEU A 125 -3.91 -1.76 -0.07
CA LEU A 125 -4.93 -2.29 0.84
C LEU A 125 -4.51 -2.14 2.31
N SER A 126 -3.24 -2.36 2.62
CA SER A 126 -2.68 -2.10 3.96
C SER A 126 -2.88 -0.64 4.38
N GLY A 127 -2.70 0.31 3.46
CA GLY A 127 -2.94 1.73 3.71
C GLY A 127 -4.39 2.02 4.08
N LEU A 128 -5.35 1.47 3.32
CA LEU A 128 -6.78 1.62 3.61
C LEU A 128 -7.19 0.95 4.93
N LEU A 129 -6.65 -0.23 5.22
CA LEU A 129 -6.89 -0.92 6.49
C LEU A 129 -6.32 -0.11 7.66
N ARG A 130 -5.08 0.35 7.58
CA ARG A 130 -4.47 1.23 8.59
C ARG A 130 -5.30 2.47 8.83
N GLN A 131 -5.77 3.12 7.75
CA GLN A 131 -6.63 4.29 7.85
C GLN A 131 -7.89 3.98 8.66
N SER A 132 -8.66 2.96 8.29
CA SER A 132 -9.91 2.60 8.98
C SER A 132 -9.68 2.22 10.44
N LEU A 133 -8.62 1.45 10.74
CA LEU A 133 -8.29 1.02 12.09
C LEU A 133 -7.92 2.21 13.00
N TRP A 134 -7.07 3.12 12.51
CA TRP A 134 -6.63 4.27 13.29
C TRP A 134 -7.70 5.35 13.43
N GLU A 135 -8.53 5.59 12.41
CA GLU A 135 -9.68 6.51 12.50
C GLU A 135 -10.68 6.01 13.56
N HIS A 136 -11.01 4.71 13.54
CA HIS A 136 -11.84 4.09 14.56
C HIS A 136 -11.25 4.23 15.96
N ARG A 137 -9.95 3.95 16.11
CA ARG A 137 -9.24 4.04 17.42
C ARG A 137 -9.20 5.45 17.95
N LEU A 138 -8.93 6.45 17.09
CA LEU A 138 -8.92 7.86 17.47
C LEU A 138 -10.29 8.33 17.92
N ALA A 139 -11.36 7.98 17.19
CA ALA A 139 -12.72 8.29 17.58
C ALA A 139 -13.08 7.63 18.92
N ALA A 140 -12.74 6.37 19.13
CA ALA A 140 -12.98 5.66 20.39
C ALA A 140 -12.27 6.32 21.59
N VAL A 141 -11.02 6.76 21.42
CA VAL A 141 -10.29 7.45 22.51
C VAL A 141 -10.92 8.79 22.82
N LYS A 142 -11.32 9.57 21.81
CA LYS A 142 -12.04 10.84 22.02
C LYS A 142 -13.39 10.62 22.72
N LEU A 143 -14.16 9.64 22.29
CA LEU A 143 -15.43 9.28 22.93
C LEU A 143 -15.24 8.94 24.41
N ALA A 144 -14.24 8.12 24.74
CA ALA A 144 -13.93 7.78 26.13
C ALA A 144 -13.56 9.00 26.98
N GLN A 145 -12.90 10.01 26.39
CA GLN A 145 -12.59 11.28 27.07
C GLN A 145 -13.85 12.13 27.26
N LEU A 146 -14.71 12.22 26.24
CA LEU A 146 -16.00 12.92 26.37
C LEU A 146 -16.89 12.28 27.42
N ASP A 147 -16.90 10.96 27.54
CA ASP A 147 -17.66 10.25 28.57
C ASP A 147 -17.20 10.60 29.97
N ARG A 148 -15.88 10.69 30.18
CA ARG A 148 -15.32 11.14 31.46
C ARG A 148 -15.71 12.58 31.78
N LYS A 149 -15.61 13.47 30.78
CA LYS A 149 -15.98 14.89 30.91
C LYS A 149 -17.46 15.03 31.22
N SER A 150 -18.35 14.31 30.51
CA SER A 150 -19.79 14.30 30.75
C SER A 150 -20.13 13.82 32.17
N GLN A 151 -19.59 12.67 32.61
CA GLN A 151 -19.84 12.12 33.94
C GLN A 151 -19.46 13.09 35.05
N LEU A 152 -18.39 13.86 34.87
CA LEU A 152 -17.99 14.89 35.82
C LEU A 152 -19.00 16.04 35.83
N LEU A 153 -19.34 16.58 34.65
CA LEU A 153 -20.28 17.68 34.52
C LEU A 153 -21.67 17.30 35.09
N ASP A 154 -22.12 16.07 34.89
CA ASP A 154 -23.37 15.55 35.45
C ASP A 154 -23.38 15.55 36.99
N LYS A 155 -22.24 15.16 37.61
CA LYS A 155 -22.06 15.24 39.06
C LYS A 155 -22.11 16.70 39.57
N LEU A 156 -21.38 17.58 38.86
CA LEU A 156 -21.36 19.00 39.20
C LEU A 156 -22.75 19.65 39.00
N HIS A 157 -23.46 19.32 37.94
CA HIS A 157 -24.81 19.78 37.68
C HIS A 157 -25.75 19.35 38.79
N SER A 158 -25.71 18.07 39.21
CA SER A 158 -26.55 17.58 40.32
C SER A 158 -26.27 18.31 41.62
N GLN A 159 -25.03 18.58 41.98
CA GLN A 159 -24.63 19.34 43.18
C GLN A 159 -25.11 20.79 43.09
N GLN A 160 -24.90 21.46 41.97
CA GLN A 160 -25.28 22.85 41.77
C GLN A 160 -26.79 23.05 41.78
N LYS A 161 -27.55 22.10 41.21
CA LYS A 161 -28.98 22.11 41.22
C LYS A 161 -29.54 22.11 42.68
N GLN A 162 -28.98 21.26 43.55
CA GLN A 162 -29.37 21.23 44.98
C GLN A 162 -29.14 22.59 45.66
N LEU A 163 -27.98 23.24 45.40
CA LEU A 163 -27.69 24.54 45.97
C LEU A 163 -28.56 25.69 45.40
N THR A 164 -28.89 25.60 44.10
CA THR A 164 -29.78 26.56 43.45
C THR A 164 -31.22 26.40 43.95
N ASP A 165 -31.72 25.17 44.11
CA ASP A 165 -33.03 24.87 44.65
C ASP A 165 -33.17 25.31 46.12
N ALA A 166 -32.02 25.33 46.87
CA ALA A 166 -31.95 25.89 48.22
C ALA A 166 -31.85 27.44 48.25
N GLY A 167 -31.74 28.10 47.09
CA GLY A 167 -31.57 29.54 46.96
C GLY A 167 -30.14 30.06 47.25
N GLU A 168 -29.15 29.17 47.36
CA GLU A 168 -27.77 29.52 47.68
C GLU A 168 -26.94 29.91 46.45
N LEU A 169 -27.38 29.52 45.24
CA LEU A 169 -26.67 29.81 43.99
C LEU A 169 -27.58 30.38 42.89
N PRO A 170 -27.08 31.29 42.04
CA PRO A 170 -27.80 31.77 40.86
C PRO A 170 -28.01 30.67 39.81
N ILE A 171 -29.18 30.66 39.15
CA ILE A 171 -29.53 29.71 38.08
C ILE A 171 -28.53 29.75 36.91
N ALA A 172 -27.83 30.86 36.69
CA ALA A 172 -26.82 31.01 35.64
C ALA A 172 -25.74 29.94 35.69
N HIS A 173 -25.38 29.44 36.87
CA HIS A 173 -24.35 28.38 37.01
C HIS A 173 -24.86 27.05 36.46
N ILE A 174 -26.12 26.72 36.58
CA ILE A 174 -26.74 25.52 36.00
C ILE A 174 -26.76 25.64 34.47
N LEU A 175 -27.20 26.78 33.95
CA LEU A 175 -27.30 27.01 32.50
C LEU A 175 -25.93 26.93 31.80
N LEU A 176 -24.84 27.34 32.45
CA LEU A 176 -23.50 27.16 31.92
C LEU A 176 -23.08 25.68 31.82
N LEU A 177 -23.41 24.87 32.84
CA LEU A 177 -23.13 23.42 32.82
C LEU A 177 -24.01 22.70 31.79
N GLU A 178 -25.27 23.04 31.65
CA GLU A 178 -26.18 22.49 30.65
C GLU A 178 -25.68 22.81 29.24
N ARG A 179 -25.16 24.01 29.00
CA ARG A 179 -24.57 24.39 27.74
C ARG A 179 -23.36 23.52 27.39
N GLU A 180 -22.45 23.30 28.33
CA GLU A 180 -21.29 22.43 28.15
C GLU A 180 -21.70 20.98 27.88
N LEU A 181 -22.74 20.46 28.56
CA LEU A 181 -23.27 19.12 28.30
C LEU A 181 -23.86 18.98 26.89
N VAL A 182 -24.52 20.02 26.39
CA VAL A 182 -25.04 20.05 25.01
C VAL A 182 -23.87 20.05 24.00
N ASP A 183 -22.81 20.83 24.24
CA ASP A 183 -21.66 20.87 23.34
C ASP A 183 -20.95 19.50 23.31
N ILE A 184 -20.82 18.80 24.46
CA ILE A 184 -20.32 17.42 24.52
C ILE A 184 -21.23 16.46 23.75
N ALA A 185 -22.54 16.60 23.86
CA ALA A 185 -23.50 15.74 23.17
C ALA A 185 -23.39 15.91 21.64
N LEU A 186 -23.19 17.13 21.14
CA LEU A 186 -22.96 17.41 19.73
C LEU A 186 -21.66 16.76 19.23
N GLU A 187 -20.54 16.96 19.95
CA GLU A 187 -19.27 16.35 19.58
C GLU A 187 -19.33 14.81 19.59
N ARG A 188 -20.10 14.23 20.53
CA ARG A 188 -20.33 12.78 20.58
C ARG A 188 -21.04 12.25 19.33
N VAL A 189 -22.04 12.97 18.81
CA VAL A 189 -22.73 12.59 17.56
C VAL A 189 -21.75 12.51 16.40
N ASP A 190 -20.91 13.53 16.23
CA ASP A 190 -19.92 13.58 15.15
C ASP A 190 -18.87 12.46 15.28
N LEU A 191 -18.41 12.18 16.49
CA LEU A 191 -17.42 11.11 16.73
C LEU A 191 -18.01 9.71 16.55
N ASN A 192 -19.27 9.49 16.92
CA ASN A 192 -19.97 8.23 16.65
C ASN A 192 -20.10 8.00 15.14
N GLN A 193 -20.41 9.05 14.37
CA GLN A 193 -20.46 8.94 12.91
C GLN A 193 -19.09 8.59 12.35
N GLN A 194 -18.01 9.28 12.75
CA GLN A 194 -16.64 8.97 12.31
C GLN A 194 -16.24 7.52 12.65
N GLN A 195 -16.61 7.06 13.85
CA GLN A 195 -16.33 5.68 14.25
C GLN A 195 -17.10 4.66 13.39
N ALA A 196 -18.38 4.94 13.10
CA ALA A 196 -19.21 4.09 12.27
C ALA A 196 -18.69 4.04 10.81
N ASP A 197 -18.29 5.18 10.25
CA ASP A 197 -17.73 5.25 8.89
C ASP A 197 -16.43 4.47 8.79
N ALA A 198 -15.55 4.59 9.77
CA ALA A 198 -14.30 3.83 9.83
C ALA A 198 -14.56 2.31 9.96
N LEU A 199 -15.54 1.90 10.77
CA LEU A 199 -15.95 0.51 10.88
C LEU A 199 -16.55 -0.01 9.57
N ALA A 200 -17.40 0.78 8.91
CA ALA A 200 -18.01 0.42 7.62
C ALA A 200 -16.95 0.20 6.54
N LEU A 201 -15.93 1.06 6.49
CA LEU A 201 -14.79 0.88 5.58
C LEU A 201 -14.03 -0.43 5.88
N TYR A 202 -13.74 -0.72 7.15
CA TYR A 202 -13.11 -1.95 7.57
C TYR A 202 -13.92 -3.19 7.16
N GLN A 203 -15.23 -3.17 7.41
CA GLN A 203 -16.16 -4.25 7.02
C GLN A 203 -16.23 -4.41 5.51
N GLN A 204 -16.24 -3.32 4.76
CA GLN A 204 -16.23 -3.37 3.29
C GLN A 204 -14.97 -4.04 2.77
N LEU A 205 -13.81 -3.75 3.36
CA LEU A 205 -12.53 -4.30 2.94
C LEU A 205 -12.37 -5.78 3.33
N THR A 206 -12.67 -6.10 4.59
CA THR A 206 -12.39 -7.43 5.16
C THR A 206 -13.58 -8.39 5.18
N GLY A 207 -14.82 -7.86 5.23
CA GLY A 207 -16.03 -8.63 5.51
C GLY A 207 -16.19 -9.02 6.98
N GLN A 208 -15.31 -8.58 7.87
CA GLN A 208 -15.36 -8.85 9.31
C GLN A 208 -16.13 -7.76 10.02
N GLU A 209 -16.96 -8.13 11.00
CA GLU A 209 -17.80 -7.17 11.75
C GLU A 209 -17.04 -6.47 12.88
N GLN A 210 -15.97 -7.08 13.38
CA GLN A 210 -15.23 -6.58 14.54
C GLN A 210 -13.79 -6.19 14.14
N ILE A 211 -13.36 -5.06 14.65
CA ILE A 211 -11.99 -4.59 14.53
C ILE A 211 -11.11 -5.30 15.59
N PRO A 212 -9.88 -5.70 15.25
CA PRO A 212 -8.90 -6.25 16.20
C PRO A 212 -8.69 -5.31 17.39
N GLN A 213 -8.54 -5.88 18.59
CA GLN A 213 -8.33 -5.07 19.80
C GLN A 213 -6.95 -4.41 19.81
N ASP A 214 -5.93 -5.13 19.35
CA ASP A 214 -4.58 -4.60 19.23
C ASP A 214 -4.26 -4.34 17.75
N ILE A 215 -4.19 -3.05 17.42
CA ILE A 215 -3.86 -2.54 16.09
C ILE A 215 -2.46 -1.96 16.02
N ALA A 216 -1.70 -2.01 17.12
CA ALA A 216 -0.38 -1.40 17.19
C ALA A 216 0.68 -2.28 16.50
N GLU A 217 1.38 -1.71 15.53
CA GLU A 217 2.47 -2.38 14.80
C GLU A 217 3.85 -2.12 15.44
N THR A 218 3.90 -1.73 16.71
CA THR A 218 5.13 -1.34 17.43
C THR A 218 6.16 -2.47 17.56
N ALA A 219 5.74 -3.72 17.41
CA ALA A 219 6.64 -4.88 17.40
C ALA A 219 7.45 -5.02 16.10
N ARG A 220 7.07 -4.33 15.02
CA ARG A 220 7.86 -4.28 13.79
C ARG A 220 8.89 -3.15 13.92
N PRO A 221 10.18 -3.47 14.11
CA PRO A 221 11.20 -2.43 14.11
C PRO A 221 11.26 -1.78 12.73
N LEU A 222 11.37 -0.47 12.70
CA LEU A 222 11.78 0.22 11.50
C LEU A 222 13.16 -0.33 11.09
N PRO A 223 13.42 -0.56 9.80
CA PRO A 223 14.72 -1.06 9.35
C PRO A 223 15.83 -0.19 9.94
N ALA A 224 16.67 -0.79 10.79
CA ALA A 224 17.81 -0.09 11.37
C ALA A 224 18.75 0.30 10.24
N SER A 225 18.74 1.56 9.90
CA SER A 225 19.64 2.32 9.06
C SER A 225 20.67 1.53 8.24
N SER A 226 20.29 0.99 7.17
CA SER A 226 20.96 1.20 5.89
C SER A 226 20.66 2.65 5.49
N GLN A 227 21.49 3.27 4.71
CA GLN A 227 21.22 4.65 4.27
C GLN A 227 19.78 4.76 3.74
N PRO A 228 19.07 5.88 3.93
CA PRO A 228 17.68 6.03 3.46
C PRO A 228 17.47 5.62 2.00
N ASN A 229 18.51 5.70 1.20
CA ASN A 229 18.53 5.30 -0.21
C ASN A 229 18.33 3.79 -0.40
N ASP A 230 18.90 2.95 0.47
CA ASP A 230 18.80 1.48 0.35
C ASP A 230 17.41 0.97 0.71
N ILE A 231 16.74 1.64 1.65
CA ILE A 231 15.39 1.29 2.07
C ILE A 231 14.39 1.64 0.97
N LEU A 232 14.52 2.83 0.37
CA LEU A 232 13.65 3.25 -0.73
C LEU A 232 13.83 2.37 -1.98
N ALA A 233 15.03 1.82 -2.20
CA ALA A 233 15.27 0.88 -3.29
C ALA A 233 14.46 -0.43 -3.16
N GLN A 234 13.99 -0.77 -1.95
CA GLN A 234 13.13 -1.94 -1.70
C GLN A 234 11.63 -1.62 -1.79
N HIS A 235 11.25 -0.35 -1.92
CA HIS A 235 9.84 0.06 -1.99
C HIS A 235 9.17 -0.51 -3.25
N PRO A 236 8.00 -1.22 -3.14
CA PRO A 236 7.37 -1.91 -4.27
C PRO A 236 7.09 -1.01 -5.47
N LEU A 237 6.70 0.25 -5.25
CA LEU A 237 6.48 1.22 -6.33
C LEU A 237 7.78 1.56 -7.07
N TRP A 238 8.87 1.78 -6.33
CA TRP A 238 10.17 2.05 -6.92
C TRP A 238 10.67 0.87 -7.75
N GLN A 239 10.57 -0.34 -7.21
CA GLN A 239 10.97 -1.56 -7.90
C GLN A 239 10.12 -1.80 -9.15
N LEU A 240 8.79 -1.58 -9.08
CA LEU A 240 7.90 -1.70 -10.22
C LEU A 240 8.34 -0.77 -11.37
N LEU A 241 8.53 0.52 -11.10
CA LEU A 241 8.94 1.51 -12.10
C LEU A 241 10.33 1.21 -12.67
N SER A 242 11.27 0.75 -11.82
CA SER A 242 12.61 0.36 -12.23
C SER A 242 12.58 -0.84 -13.17
N LEU A 243 11.79 -1.88 -12.85
CA LEU A 243 11.63 -3.06 -13.71
C LEU A 243 10.93 -2.71 -15.03
N GLN A 244 9.93 -1.83 -15.01
CA GLN A 244 9.29 -1.35 -16.24
C GLN A 244 10.28 -0.60 -17.15
N LYS A 245 11.10 0.28 -16.58
CA LYS A 245 12.17 0.95 -17.32
C LYS A 245 13.16 -0.05 -17.94
N GLN A 246 13.62 -1.03 -17.16
CA GLN A 246 14.53 -2.07 -17.65
C GLN A 246 13.89 -2.90 -18.78
N GLN A 247 12.62 -3.28 -18.64
CA GLN A 247 11.88 -4.01 -19.67
C GLN A 247 11.80 -3.20 -20.96
N GLN A 248 11.46 -1.91 -20.88
CA GLN A 248 11.37 -1.02 -22.03
C GLN A 248 12.73 -0.86 -22.73
N LEU A 249 13.82 -0.67 -21.96
CA LEU A 249 15.17 -0.60 -22.52
C LEU A 249 15.53 -1.89 -23.28
N LEU A 250 15.22 -3.05 -22.71
CA LEU A 250 15.52 -4.34 -23.33
C LEU A 250 14.72 -4.56 -24.61
N ILE A 251 13.43 -4.18 -24.64
CA ILE A 251 12.58 -4.25 -25.85
C ILE A 251 13.24 -3.44 -26.98
N ILE A 252 13.70 -2.26 -26.69
CA ILE A 252 14.29 -1.38 -27.70
C ILE A 252 15.69 -1.85 -28.14
N GLN A 253 16.51 -2.32 -27.21
CA GLN A 253 17.78 -2.94 -27.57
C GLN A 253 17.58 -4.12 -28.51
N SER A 254 16.53 -4.93 -28.26
CA SER A 254 16.21 -6.04 -29.15
C SER A 254 15.80 -5.58 -30.55
N GLN A 255 15.10 -4.45 -30.67
CA GLN A 255 14.73 -3.84 -31.93
C GLN A 255 15.90 -3.19 -32.68
N GLN A 256 16.84 -2.58 -31.95
CA GLN A 256 17.99 -1.90 -32.56
C GLN A 256 19.00 -2.85 -33.18
N THR A 257 19.17 -4.01 -32.62
CA THR A 257 20.27 -4.95 -33.04
C THR A 257 19.98 -5.63 -34.35
N GLY A 258 18.85 -5.36 -35.04
CA GLY A 258 18.48 -5.98 -36.31
C GLY A 258 18.36 -7.51 -36.26
N ASN A 259 18.56 -8.10 -35.08
CA ASN A 259 18.41 -9.53 -34.83
C ASN A 259 16.98 -9.98 -34.59
N ASN A 260 16.01 -9.06 -34.79
CA ASN A 260 14.59 -9.35 -34.59
C ASN A 260 13.95 -10.04 -35.80
N ASP A 261 14.58 -9.96 -36.95
CA ASP A 261 14.06 -10.66 -38.10
C ASP A 261 14.15 -12.17 -37.88
N PRO A 262 13.06 -12.90 -38.11
CA PRO A 262 13.02 -14.32 -37.88
C PRO A 262 13.91 -15.03 -38.89
N TRP A 263 14.58 -16.06 -38.43
CA TRP A 263 15.14 -17.04 -39.35
C TRP A 263 13.96 -17.82 -39.92
N THR A 264 13.96 -18.05 -41.23
CA THR A 264 12.94 -18.85 -41.85
C THR A 264 13.47 -20.21 -42.26
N VAL A 265 12.89 -21.26 -41.74
CA VAL A 265 13.12 -22.64 -42.23
C VAL A 265 11.99 -22.99 -43.14
N SER A 266 12.33 -23.26 -44.41
CA SER A 266 11.39 -23.64 -45.43
C SER A 266 11.57 -25.09 -45.82
N LEU A 267 10.47 -25.85 -45.81
CA LEU A 267 10.39 -27.20 -46.37
C LEU A 267 9.60 -27.10 -47.66
N THR A 268 10.23 -27.52 -48.76
CA THR A 268 9.65 -27.37 -50.09
C THR A 268 9.53 -28.74 -50.77
N ALA A 269 8.37 -29.05 -51.29
CA ALA A 269 8.16 -30.18 -52.21
C ALA A 269 7.82 -29.59 -53.58
N LYS A 270 8.62 -29.94 -54.58
CA LYS A 270 8.48 -29.41 -55.96
C LYS A 270 8.25 -30.58 -56.90
N ASN A 271 7.27 -30.42 -57.76
CA ASN A 271 7.04 -31.34 -58.88
C ASN A 271 7.12 -30.57 -60.19
N THR A 272 8.08 -30.96 -61.04
CA THR A 272 8.26 -30.36 -62.33
C THR A 272 7.98 -31.43 -63.41
N ALA A 273 7.12 -31.11 -64.37
CA ALA A 273 6.88 -31.95 -65.52
C ALA A 273 7.27 -31.18 -66.79
N ASP A 274 8.06 -31.81 -67.62
CA ASP A 274 8.37 -31.34 -68.97
C ASP A 274 8.07 -32.49 -69.96
N ASN A 275 8.01 -32.21 -71.23
CA ASN A 275 7.64 -33.15 -72.31
C ASN A 275 8.41 -34.48 -72.32
N GLN A 276 9.47 -34.62 -71.57
CA GLN A 276 10.31 -35.80 -71.54
C GLN A 276 10.63 -36.36 -70.14
N VAL A 277 10.47 -35.58 -69.07
CA VAL A 277 10.86 -35.98 -67.70
C VAL A 277 9.93 -35.37 -66.66
N ASP A 278 9.43 -36.22 -65.76
CA ASP A 278 8.81 -35.78 -64.51
C ASP A 278 9.87 -35.87 -63.39
N ASP A 279 10.09 -34.79 -62.64
CA ASP A 279 11.04 -34.74 -61.56
C ASP A 279 10.38 -34.26 -60.26
N GLN A 280 10.58 -35.01 -59.17
CA GLN A 280 10.07 -34.67 -57.83
C GLN A 280 11.26 -34.34 -56.94
N GLN A 281 11.23 -33.16 -56.36
CA GLN A 281 12.29 -32.63 -55.53
C GLN A 281 11.78 -32.30 -54.14
N LEU A 282 12.56 -32.64 -53.13
CA LEU A 282 12.38 -32.20 -51.75
C LEU A 282 13.52 -31.29 -51.33
N GLY A 283 13.20 -30.12 -50.86
CA GLY A 283 14.20 -29.11 -50.48
C GLY A 283 14.01 -28.65 -49.03
N ILE A 284 15.11 -28.34 -48.35
CA ILE A 284 15.16 -27.64 -47.09
C ILE A 284 15.98 -26.39 -47.32
N ALA A 285 15.40 -25.22 -46.98
CA ALA A 285 16.11 -23.94 -47.02
C ALA A 285 16.09 -23.26 -45.67
N ILE A 286 17.20 -22.64 -45.29
CA ILE A 286 17.29 -21.80 -44.12
C ILE A 286 17.66 -20.40 -44.60
N SER A 287 16.78 -19.45 -44.39
CA SER A 287 17.00 -18.03 -44.66
C SER A 287 17.36 -17.29 -43.37
N VAL A 288 18.52 -16.70 -43.34
CA VAL A 288 19.01 -15.88 -42.22
C VAL A 288 19.09 -14.44 -42.70
N PRO A 289 18.29 -13.52 -42.14
CA PRO A 289 18.36 -12.11 -42.51
C PRO A 289 19.71 -11.53 -42.10
N LEU A 290 20.37 -10.85 -43.00
CA LEU A 290 21.61 -10.11 -42.74
C LEU A 290 21.29 -8.63 -42.61
N THR A 291 21.30 -8.14 -41.36
CA THR A 291 21.05 -6.73 -41.09
C THR A 291 22.34 -5.95 -41.07
N LEU A 292 22.54 -5.10 -42.06
CA LEU A 292 23.69 -4.19 -42.14
C LEU A 292 23.27 -2.80 -41.65
N GLY A 293 23.31 -2.58 -40.33
CA GLY A 293 23.01 -1.29 -39.72
C GLY A 293 21.86 -1.29 -38.70
N SER A 294 21.44 -0.10 -38.25
CA SER A 294 20.30 0.05 -37.34
C SER A 294 18.97 -0.11 -38.08
N ALA A 295 18.10 -0.97 -37.57
CA ALA A 295 16.76 -1.19 -38.12
C ALA A 295 15.74 -0.10 -37.73
N LEU A 296 16.10 0.79 -36.77
CA LEU A 296 15.20 1.83 -36.27
C LEU A 296 15.23 3.08 -37.16
N SER A 297 14.04 3.60 -37.47
CA SER A 297 13.89 4.92 -38.08
C SER A 297 14.20 6.03 -37.06
N GLN A 298 14.50 7.26 -37.55
CA GLN A 298 14.67 8.43 -36.69
C GLN A 298 13.43 8.72 -35.84
N THR A 299 12.23 8.44 -36.37
CA THR A 299 10.97 8.61 -35.67
C THR A 299 10.87 7.65 -34.47
N GLU A 300 11.17 6.38 -34.69
CA GLU A 300 11.17 5.38 -33.61
C GLU A 300 12.24 5.68 -32.55
N LEU A 301 13.42 6.11 -32.97
CA LEU A 301 14.49 6.53 -32.04
C LEU A 301 14.06 7.72 -31.19
N SER A 302 13.42 8.71 -31.80
CA SER A 302 12.88 9.90 -31.09
C SER A 302 11.79 9.53 -30.09
N GLN A 303 10.82 8.70 -30.49
CA GLN A 303 9.76 8.19 -29.60
C GLN A 303 10.37 7.44 -28.40
N TRP A 304 11.37 6.63 -28.65
CA TRP A 304 12.05 5.92 -27.59
C TRP A 304 12.79 6.87 -26.63
N GLN A 305 13.52 7.84 -27.15
CA GLN A 305 14.21 8.83 -26.30
C GLN A 305 13.21 9.57 -25.41
N GLN A 306 12.05 9.94 -25.96
CA GLN A 306 10.97 10.57 -25.21
C GLN A 306 10.45 9.66 -24.11
N ALA A 307 10.10 8.41 -24.43
CA ALA A 307 9.61 7.42 -23.47
C ALA A 307 10.64 7.14 -22.36
N ASN A 308 11.92 6.98 -22.70
CA ASN A 308 12.97 6.76 -21.72
C ASN A 308 13.17 7.97 -20.79
N THR A 309 13.07 9.18 -21.34
CA THR A 309 13.11 10.42 -20.53
C THR A 309 11.93 10.49 -19.57
N GLU A 310 10.72 10.19 -20.04
CA GLU A 310 9.51 10.15 -19.21
C GLU A 310 9.63 9.12 -18.09
N HIS A 311 10.08 7.90 -18.38
CA HIS A 311 10.33 6.87 -17.37
C HIS A 311 11.37 7.30 -16.33
N THR A 312 12.44 7.97 -16.78
CA THR A 312 13.49 8.47 -15.88
C THR A 312 12.95 9.57 -14.96
N LEU A 313 12.22 10.55 -15.52
CA LEU A 313 11.60 11.61 -14.75
C LEU A 313 10.58 11.06 -13.74
N ASN A 314 9.82 10.04 -14.12
CA ASN A 314 8.86 9.38 -13.22
C ASN A 314 9.56 8.67 -12.05
N LEU A 315 10.68 8.01 -12.30
CA LEU A 315 11.51 7.41 -11.25
C LEU A 315 12.06 8.47 -10.30
N ASP A 316 12.66 9.55 -10.85
CA ASP A 316 13.24 10.62 -10.04
C ASP A 316 12.17 11.33 -9.19
N ARG A 317 11.01 11.59 -9.79
CA ARG A 317 9.86 12.17 -9.09
C ARG A 317 9.39 11.27 -7.96
N THR A 318 9.17 9.99 -8.23
CA THR A 318 8.74 9.02 -7.23
C THR A 318 9.75 8.92 -6.07
N TYR A 319 11.05 8.91 -6.39
CA TYR A 319 12.09 8.91 -5.37
C TYR A 319 12.03 10.14 -4.46
N ILE A 320 11.90 11.33 -5.05
CA ILE A 320 11.80 12.60 -4.31
C ILE A 320 10.53 12.60 -3.44
N GLU A 321 9.39 12.16 -3.97
CA GLU A 321 8.12 12.08 -3.24
C GLU A 321 8.22 11.15 -2.03
N LEU A 322 8.71 9.93 -2.20
CA LEU A 322 8.91 8.96 -1.12
C LEU A 322 9.87 9.48 -0.05
N LYS A 323 11.00 10.04 -0.47
CA LYS A 323 11.98 10.63 0.46
C LYS A 323 11.42 11.81 1.25
N THR A 324 10.66 12.67 0.57
CA THR A 324 10.01 13.82 1.21
C THR A 324 8.96 13.37 2.21
N GLN A 325 8.18 12.35 1.86
CA GLN A 325 7.19 11.75 2.76
C GLN A 325 7.83 11.17 4.03
N LEU A 326 8.90 10.39 3.89
CA LEU A 326 9.62 9.83 5.03
C LEU A 326 10.18 10.92 5.94
N LYS A 327 10.82 11.95 5.35
CA LYS A 327 11.36 13.08 6.12
C LYS A 327 10.27 13.84 6.87
N LYS A 328 9.09 14.01 6.25
CA LYS A 328 7.93 14.63 6.91
C LYS A 328 7.46 13.81 8.11
N LEU A 329 7.37 12.48 7.97
CA LEU A 329 6.98 11.59 9.06
C LEU A 329 8.00 11.57 10.20
N GLU A 330 9.29 11.64 9.90
CA GLU A 330 10.36 11.78 10.91
C GLU A 330 10.23 13.10 11.68
N GLN A 331 9.98 14.21 10.98
CA GLN A 331 9.73 15.50 11.62
C GLN A 331 8.49 15.48 12.50
N GLN A 332 7.41 14.82 12.05
CA GLN A 332 6.20 14.63 12.84
C GLN A 332 6.46 13.81 14.11
N GLN A 333 7.30 12.77 14.03
CA GLN A 333 7.69 11.98 15.20
C GLN A 333 8.39 12.83 16.25
N ASN A 334 9.37 13.63 15.86
CA ASN A 334 10.07 14.52 16.78
C ASN A 334 9.12 15.52 17.42
N ASN A 335 8.21 16.11 16.63
CA ASN A 335 7.20 17.04 17.13
C ASN A 335 6.26 16.38 18.16
N LEU A 336 5.79 15.14 17.90
CA LEU A 336 4.93 14.41 18.85
C LEU A 336 5.66 14.08 20.15
N LEU A 337 6.95 13.75 20.09
CA LEU A 337 7.77 13.51 21.27
C LEU A 337 7.95 14.79 22.11
N ASP A 338 8.24 15.92 21.47
CA ASP A 338 8.34 17.22 22.14
C ASP A 338 6.99 17.62 22.75
N GLN A 339 5.90 17.43 22.04
CA GLN A 339 4.55 17.66 22.55
C GLN A 339 4.23 16.78 23.75
N GLN A 340 4.64 15.51 23.75
CA GLN A 340 4.42 14.59 24.87
C GLN A 340 5.08 15.12 26.16
N ILE A 341 6.32 15.62 26.06
CA ILE A 341 7.04 16.19 27.20
C ILE A 341 6.27 17.39 27.75
N LEU A 342 5.89 18.34 26.88
CA LEU A 342 5.17 19.54 27.27
C LEU A 342 3.78 19.25 27.84
N LEU A 343 3.04 18.31 27.23
CA LEU A 343 1.72 17.90 27.70
C LEU A 343 1.78 17.21 29.07
N THR A 344 2.83 16.42 29.32
CA THR A 344 3.05 15.79 30.63
C THR A 344 3.30 16.85 31.71
N GLN A 345 4.12 17.86 31.41
CA GLN A 345 4.36 18.99 32.31
C GLN A 345 3.08 19.81 32.53
N ALA A 346 2.35 20.13 31.45
CA ALA A 346 1.11 20.88 31.51
C ALA A 346 0.05 20.14 32.36
N LEU A 347 -0.08 18.81 32.19
CA LEU A 347 -1.01 18.01 32.99
C LEU A 347 -0.66 18.04 34.47
N HIS A 348 0.61 17.90 34.81
CA HIS A 348 1.07 18.02 36.22
C HIS A 348 0.72 19.37 36.84
N LEU A 349 1.02 20.45 36.11
CA LEU A 349 0.70 21.82 36.58
C LEU A 349 -0.83 22.03 36.67
N SER A 350 -1.59 21.58 35.70
CA SER A 350 -3.04 21.73 35.71
C SER A 350 -3.70 20.97 36.86
N ARG A 351 -3.23 19.77 37.19
CA ARG A 351 -3.70 19.01 38.35
C ARG A 351 -3.36 19.72 39.66
N THR A 352 -2.13 20.18 39.83
CA THR A 352 -1.71 20.96 41.04
C THR A 352 -2.55 22.23 41.21
N ILE A 353 -2.76 22.99 40.12
CA ILE A 353 -3.60 24.20 40.15
C ILE A 353 -5.04 23.85 40.57
N THR A 354 -5.60 22.79 40.03
CA THR A 354 -6.97 22.36 40.32
C THR A 354 -7.14 21.93 41.77
N GLU A 355 -6.14 21.21 42.32
CA GLU A 355 -6.11 20.78 43.72
C GLU A 355 -6.01 21.99 44.67
N GLU A 356 -5.12 22.95 44.39
CA GLU A 356 -5.01 24.16 45.18
C GLU A 356 -6.26 25.04 45.12
N LEU A 357 -6.84 25.21 43.93
CA LEU A 357 -8.10 25.95 43.77
C LEU A 357 -9.27 25.26 44.46
N ALA A 358 -9.31 23.93 44.55
CA ALA A 358 -10.34 23.23 45.32
C ALA A 358 -10.28 23.59 46.81
N LYS A 359 -9.10 23.68 47.42
CA LYS A 359 -8.95 24.08 48.84
C LYS A 359 -9.44 25.50 49.11
N VAL A 360 -9.20 26.43 48.18
CA VAL A 360 -9.53 27.86 48.32
C VAL A 360 -11.02 28.11 47.98
N LYS A 361 -11.60 27.31 47.06
CA LYS A 361 -13.01 27.35 46.72
C LYS A 361 -13.91 27.15 47.92
N ASP A 362 -13.57 26.18 48.79
CA ASP A 362 -14.35 25.85 49.98
C ASP A 362 -14.33 27.01 51.05
N GLN A 363 -13.42 27.94 50.88
CA GLN A 363 -13.28 29.16 51.69
C GLN A 363 -13.95 30.40 51.07
N ASN A 364 -14.71 30.25 49.98
CA ASN A 364 -15.32 31.34 49.18
C ASN A 364 -14.37 32.41 48.66
N GLN A 365 -13.08 32.07 48.53
CA GLN A 365 -12.06 33.01 48.01
C GLN A 365 -11.87 32.98 46.49
N VAL A 366 -12.42 31.95 45.81
CA VAL A 366 -12.36 31.81 44.33
C VAL A 366 -13.73 31.51 43.83
N SER A 367 -14.12 32.16 42.73
CA SER A 367 -15.42 31.87 42.09
C SER A 367 -15.43 30.43 41.53
N TYR A 368 -16.59 29.79 41.65
CA TYR A 368 -16.83 28.45 41.15
C TYR A 368 -16.54 28.34 39.64
N GLU A 369 -16.84 29.38 38.88
CA GLU A 369 -16.56 29.44 37.42
C GLU A 369 -15.07 29.33 37.10
N VAL A 370 -14.22 30.02 37.87
CA VAL A 370 -12.77 29.96 37.67
C VAL A 370 -12.23 28.56 37.98
N TRP A 371 -12.71 27.94 39.07
CA TRP A 371 -12.36 26.57 39.42
C TRP A 371 -12.80 25.58 38.33
N LEU A 372 -14.07 25.68 37.89
CA LEU A 372 -14.61 24.79 36.85
C LEU A 372 -13.79 24.90 35.55
N ARG A 373 -13.51 26.12 35.09
CA ARG A 373 -12.71 26.35 33.89
C ARG A 373 -11.33 25.67 33.99
N ARG A 374 -10.63 25.81 35.11
CA ARG A 374 -9.33 25.19 35.32
C ARG A 374 -9.42 23.66 35.39
N TYR A 375 -10.49 23.14 35.94
CA TYR A 375 -10.73 21.72 35.95
C TYR A 375 -10.98 21.17 34.55
N MET A 376 -11.75 21.86 33.74
CA MET A 376 -11.97 21.50 32.32
C MET A 376 -10.66 21.57 31.52
N ASP A 377 -9.84 22.61 31.73
CA ASP A 377 -8.50 22.73 31.11
C ASP A 377 -7.60 21.52 31.45
N ALA A 378 -7.68 21.01 32.68
CA ALA A 378 -6.93 19.82 33.10
C ALA A 378 -7.40 18.56 32.40
N LEU A 379 -8.71 18.35 32.23
CA LEU A 379 -9.27 17.23 31.47
C LEU A 379 -8.94 17.31 29.98
N ASP A 380 -9.01 18.49 29.42
CA ASP A 380 -8.64 18.70 28.01
C ASP A 380 -7.13 18.44 27.80
N THR A 381 -6.27 18.78 28.76
CA THR A 381 -4.85 18.45 28.73
C THR A 381 -4.60 16.94 28.83
N GLU A 382 -5.35 16.24 29.69
CA GLU A 382 -5.31 14.77 29.80
C GLU A 382 -5.73 14.09 28.48
N SER A 383 -6.82 14.59 27.88
CA SER A 383 -7.30 14.14 26.56
C SER A 383 -6.22 14.32 25.49
N ARG A 384 -5.61 15.50 25.40
CA ARG A 384 -4.54 15.79 24.45
C ARG A 384 -3.32 14.89 24.63
N LEU A 385 -2.95 14.54 25.86
CA LEU A 385 -1.86 13.61 26.14
C LEU A 385 -2.21 12.18 25.65
N ALA A 386 -3.43 11.71 25.93
CA ALA A 386 -3.90 10.40 25.46
C ALA A 386 -3.94 10.33 23.93
N LEU A 387 -4.43 11.37 23.26
CA LEU A 387 -4.45 11.46 21.80
C LEU A 387 -3.04 11.52 21.20
N ASN A 388 -2.10 12.22 21.85
CA ASN A 388 -0.72 12.25 21.41
C ASN A 388 -0.08 10.87 21.43
N GLN A 389 -0.35 10.04 22.44
CA GLN A 389 0.13 8.66 22.51
C GLN A 389 -0.42 7.80 21.38
N VAL A 390 -1.71 7.94 21.07
CA VAL A 390 -2.32 7.24 19.93
C VAL A 390 -1.74 7.72 18.60
N ALA A 391 -1.53 9.03 18.45
CA ALA A 391 -0.92 9.62 17.27
C ALA A 391 0.52 9.12 17.03
N GLN A 392 1.31 8.87 18.07
CA GLN A 392 2.64 8.26 17.95
C GLN A 392 2.56 6.82 17.40
N GLN A 393 1.62 6.03 17.89
CA GLN A 393 1.42 4.66 17.39
C GLN A 393 0.94 4.66 15.93
N GLN A 394 -0.01 5.53 15.59
CA GLN A 394 -0.46 5.73 14.22
C GLN A 394 0.67 6.15 13.28
N LEU A 395 1.52 7.08 13.73
CA LEU A 395 2.66 7.56 12.97
C LEU A 395 3.64 6.43 12.65
N HIS A 396 3.88 5.51 13.58
CA HIS A 396 4.70 4.33 13.34
C HIS A 396 4.12 3.47 12.20
N SER A 397 2.80 3.22 12.18
CA SER A 397 2.13 2.50 11.08
C SER A 397 2.25 3.26 9.75
N GLN A 398 2.17 4.59 9.78
CA GLN A 398 2.38 5.42 8.58
C GLN A 398 3.83 5.38 8.07
N GLN A 399 4.82 5.29 8.97
CA GLN A 399 6.23 5.10 8.61
C GLN A 399 6.45 3.75 7.93
N LEU A 400 5.86 2.66 8.47
CA LEU A 400 5.90 1.34 7.82
C LEU A 400 5.27 1.38 6.42
N GLN A 401 4.13 2.05 6.27
CA GLN A 401 3.47 2.25 4.97
C GLN A 401 4.37 3.01 3.98
N ALA A 402 5.00 4.09 4.40
CA ALA A 402 5.88 4.91 3.58
C ALA A 402 7.20 4.20 3.20
N LEU A 403 7.60 3.20 3.98
CA LEU A 403 8.73 2.30 3.68
C LEU A 403 8.35 1.15 2.74
N GLY A 404 7.08 1.05 2.34
CA GLY A 404 6.60 -0.02 1.47
C GLY A 404 6.32 -1.34 2.19
N ILE A 405 6.16 -1.31 3.51
CA ILE A 405 5.89 -2.49 4.34
C ILE A 405 4.38 -2.64 4.51
N SER A 406 3.81 -3.72 3.98
CA SER A 406 2.40 -4.08 4.16
C SER A 406 2.14 -4.69 5.55
N LEU A 407 0.86 -4.73 5.98
CA LEU A 407 0.38 -5.38 7.20
C LEU A 407 0.73 -6.87 7.24
#